data_f762838b93e7f2c8250f0be0ff4ccef5
#
_entry.id   f762838b93e7f2c8250f0be0ff4ccef5
#
_cell.length_a   1.000
_cell.length_b   1.000
_cell.length_c   1.000
_cell.angle_alpha   90.00
_cell.angle_beta   90.00
_cell.angle_gamma   90.00
#
_symmetry.space_group_name_H-M   'P 1'
#
loop_
_entity.id
_entity.type
_entity.pdbx_description
1 polymer ?
#
loop_
_entity_poly.entity_id
_entity_poly.type
_entity_poly.pdbx_seq_one_letter_code
_entity_poly.pdbx_strand_id
1 'polypeptide(L)'
;MKPLLLLFTLSSFVLLFSCKKYGTQQYTQDTQSTRNIRFVLYTDKDFSDDNSNVTFKVFIQSSNVNTIWDSTFAPMRIKDIPAFVNKLVVEKSVTVPDRSVLKVGFRYYFEDGSNSWHIDTSSAYQTLKEVNYNFQ
;
A
#
# COMPACT_ATOMS: atom_id res chain seq x y z
N MET A 1 31.06 53.27 45.41
CA MET A 1 31.15 52.87 44.00
C MET A 1 31.30 51.33 43.77
N LYS A 2 31.07 50.47 44.74
CA LYS A 2 31.25 49.03 44.63
C LYS A 2 29.95 48.22 44.40
N PRO A 3 28.72 48.68 44.70
CA PRO A 3 27.52 47.84 44.45
C PRO A 3 27.03 47.85 43.02
N LEU A 4 27.35 48.83 42.20
CA LEU A 4 26.83 48.93 40.81
C LEU A 4 27.50 47.92 39.87
N LEU A 5 28.77 47.57 40.14
CA LEU A 5 29.50 46.59 39.32
C LEU A 5 29.01 45.13 39.52
N LEU A 6 28.52 44.83 40.74
CA LEU A 6 28.07 43.50 41.12
C LEU A 6 26.69 43.21 40.49
N LEU A 7 25.88 44.26 40.31
CA LEU A 7 24.55 44.08 39.67
C LEU A 7 24.67 43.80 38.16
N PHE A 8 25.69 44.38 37.50
CA PHE A 8 25.92 44.17 36.07
C PHE A 8 26.44 42.74 35.76
N THR A 9 27.29 42.19 36.67
CA THR A 9 27.81 40.83 36.46
C THR A 9 26.74 39.74 36.67
N LEU A 10 25.80 39.99 37.60
CA LEU A 10 24.72 39.06 37.86
C LEU A 10 23.67 39.02 36.71
N SER A 11 23.41 40.20 36.09
CA SER A 11 22.52 40.32 34.94
C SER A 11 23.05 39.64 33.67
N SER A 12 24.41 39.65 33.51
CA SER A 12 25.05 39.00 32.35
C SER A 12 25.02 37.47 32.43
N PHE A 13 24.93 36.89 33.64
CA PHE A 13 24.94 35.44 33.83
C PHE A 13 23.57 34.81 33.56
N VAL A 14 22.47 35.54 33.73
CA VAL A 14 21.12 35.06 33.51
C VAL A 14 20.78 34.91 32.02
N LEU A 15 21.44 35.68 31.15
CA LEU A 15 21.19 35.63 29.69
C LEU A 15 21.82 34.40 28.98
N LEU A 16 22.75 33.70 29.67
CA LEU A 16 23.42 32.54 29.06
C LEU A 16 22.64 31.21 29.22
N PHE A 17 21.62 31.16 30.07
CA PHE A 17 20.83 29.95 30.28
C PHE A 17 19.53 29.88 29.46
N SER A 18 19.25 30.86 28.59
CA SER A 18 18.08 30.87 27.74
C SER A 18 18.33 30.23 26.35
N CYS A 19 19.31 29.34 26.22
CA CYS A 19 19.32 28.42 25.07
C CYS A 19 18.23 27.39 25.27
N LYS A 20 16.98 27.72 24.86
CA LYS A 20 16.00 26.69 24.54
C LYS A 20 16.66 25.78 23.49
N LYS A 21 17.04 24.59 23.92
CA LYS A 21 17.32 23.48 23.03
C LYS A 21 16.06 23.29 22.16
N TYR A 22 16.01 23.93 21.01
CA TYR A 22 15.09 23.53 19.96
C TYR A 22 15.46 22.08 19.68
N GLY A 23 14.66 21.17 20.19
CA GLY A 23 14.78 19.77 19.83
C GLY A 23 14.75 19.74 18.29
N THR A 24 15.87 19.40 17.70
CA THR A 24 15.92 18.98 16.31
C THR A 24 14.86 17.87 16.22
N GLN A 25 13.72 18.19 15.61
CA GLN A 25 12.82 17.14 15.17
C GLN A 25 13.67 16.32 14.22
N GLN A 26 14.13 15.20 14.72
CA GLN A 26 14.78 14.19 13.93
C GLN A 26 13.68 13.70 12.99
N TYR A 27 13.63 14.25 11.79
CA TYR A 27 12.85 13.68 10.71
C TYR A 27 13.39 12.27 10.51
N THR A 28 12.74 11.31 11.11
CA THR A 28 12.96 9.90 10.77
C THR A 28 12.54 9.79 9.30
N GLN A 29 13.54 9.82 8.43
CA GLN A 29 13.33 9.54 7.02
C GLN A 29 12.73 8.14 6.97
N ASP A 30 11.47 8.04 6.53
CA ASP A 30 10.81 6.75 6.38
C ASP A 30 11.66 5.89 5.44
N THR A 31 12.23 4.84 5.97
CA THR A 31 12.94 3.84 5.18
C THR A 31 11.97 3.28 4.15
N GLN A 32 12.43 3.12 2.91
CA GLN A 32 11.64 2.53 1.84
C GLN A 32 12.08 1.09 1.60
N SER A 33 11.12 0.23 1.33
CA SER A 33 11.37 -1.15 0.95
C SER A 33 10.61 -1.53 -0.31
N THR A 34 11.17 -2.49 -1.02
CA THR A 34 10.49 -3.12 -2.15
C THR A 34 9.60 -4.24 -1.64
N ARG A 35 8.32 -4.18 -2.05
CA ARG A 35 7.32 -5.20 -1.76
C ARG A 35 6.93 -5.92 -3.02
N ASN A 36 6.92 -7.24 -2.96
CA ASN A 36 6.51 -8.10 -4.06
C ASN A 36 5.07 -8.56 -3.80
N ILE A 37 4.17 -8.18 -4.70
CA ILE A 37 2.76 -8.56 -4.64
C ILE A 37 2.51 -9.56 -5.77
N ARG A 38 1.96 -10.70 -5.40
CA ARG A 38 1.60 -11.78 -6.32
C ARG A 38 0.09 -11.96 -6.32
N PHE A 39 -0.55 -11.72 -7.44
CA PHE A 39 -1.98 -11.91 -7.65
C PHE A 39 -2.20 -13.26 -8.32
N VAL A 40 -3.10 -14.05 -7.77
CA VAL A 40 -3.43 -15.39 -8.25
C VAL A 40 -4.93 -15.47 -8.47
N LEU A 41 -5.36 -15.68 -9.73
CA LEU A 41 -6.75 -15.84 -10.14
C LEU A 41 -6.99 -17.25 -10.61
N TYR A 42 -8.03 -17.88 -10.10
CA TYR A 42 -8.51 -19.19 -10.51
C TYR A 42 -9.99 -19.38 -10.16
N THR A 43 -10.57 -20.48 -10.61
CA THR A 43 -11.85 -20.97 -10.11
C THR A 43 -11.77 -22.46 -9.86
N ASP A 44 -12.52 -22.93 -8.87
CA ASP A 44 -12.81 -24.35 -8.62
C ASP A 44 -14.25 -24.72 -8.96
N LYS A 45 -15.02 -23.74 -9.46
CA LYS A 45 -16.39 -23.96 -9.96
C LYS A 45 -16.41 -24.32 -11.44
N ASP A 46 -17.40 -25.12 -11.80
CA ASP A 46 -17.70 -25.39 -13.20
C ASP A 46 -18.58 -24.28 -13.78
N PHE A 47 -18.00 -23.51 -14.70
CA PHE A 47 -18.65 -22.46 -15.46
C PHE A 47 -18.73 -22.79 -16.95
N SER A 48 -18.67 -24.09 -17.34
CA SER A 48 -18.60 -24.53 -18.76
C SER A 48 -19.68 -23.94 -19.63
N ASP A 49 -20.87 -23.67 -19.07
CA ASP A 49 -22.03 -23.14 -19.79
C ASP A 49 -22.09 -21.59 -19.78
N ASP A 50 -21.23 -20.90 -19.01
CA ASP A 50 -21.26 -19.44 -18.90
C ASP A 50 -20.36 -18.76 -19.93
N ASN A 51 -21.01 -18.22 -20.98
CA ASN A 51 -20.33 -17.50 -22.06
C ASN A 51 -20.24 -15.99 -21.85
N SER A 52 -20.73 -15.46 -20.71
CA SER A 52 -20.65 -14.04 -20.38
C SER A 52 -19.18 -13.61 -20.23
N ASN A 53 -18.88 -12.37 -20.60
CA ASN A 53 -17.53 -11.84 -20.43
C ASN A 53 -17.35 -11.16 -19.06
N VAL A 54 -16.15 -11.30 -18.54
CA VAL A 54 -15.68 -10.59 -17.35
C VAL A 54 -14.32 -9.97 -17.63
N THR A 55 -14.12 -8.77 -17.11
CA THR A 55 -12.84 -8.07 -17.19
C THR A 55 -12.26 -7.92 -15.79
N PHE A 56 -11.08 -8.46 -15.55
CA PHE A 56 -10.39 -8.32 -14.27
C PHE A 56 -9.39 -7.18 -14.32
N LYS A 57 -9.28 -6.48 -13.22
CA LYS A 57 -8.27 -5.47 -12.93
C LYS A 57 -7.62 -5.80 -11.60
N VAL A 58 -6.30 -5.93 -11.58
CA VAL A 58 -5.51 -6.01 -10.35
C VAL A 58 -5.06 -4.62 -9.93
N PHE A 59 -4.96 -4.38 -8.63
CA PHE A 59 -4.56 -3.06 -8.14
C PHE A 59 -3.75 -3.13 -6.84
N ILE A 60 -2.90 -2.11 -6.66
CA ILE A 60 -2.18 -1.79 -5.43
C ILE A 60 -2.48 -0.34 -5.09
N GLN A 61 -3.02 -0.08 -3.90
CA GLN A 61 -3.40 1.24 -3.42
C GLN A 61 -2.78 1.51 -2.05
N SER A 62 -2.50 2.76 -1.76
CA SER A 62 -2.18 3.19 -0.40
C SER A 62 -3.44 3.16 0.49
N SER A 63 -3.25 3.26 1.81
CA SER A 63 -4.35 3.37 2.77
C SER A 63 -5.30 4.55 2.46
N ASN A 64 -4.79 5.61 1.85
CA ASN A 64 -5.56 6.79 1.43
C ASN A 64 -6.24 6.63 0.06
N VAL A 65 -6.36 5.40 -0.46
CA VAL A 65 -7.02 5.06 -1.72
C VAL A 65 -6.30 5.59 -2.98
N ASN A 66 -5.10 6.14 -2.85
CA ASN A 66 -4.30 6.52 -4.02
C ASN A 66 -3.76 5.27 -4.70
N THR A 67 -4.04 5.14 -5.99
CA THR A 67 -3.53 4.03 -6.81
C THR A 67 -2.02 4.19 -7.01
N ILE A 68 -1.27 3.18 -6.55
CA ILE A 68 0.18 3.08 -6.75
C ILE A 68 0.45 2.39 -8.09
N TRP A 69 -0.32 1.34 -8.37
CA TRP A 69 -0.24 0.58 -9.60
C TRP A 69 -1.54 -0.18 -9.85
N ASP A 70 -1.89 -0.30 -11.12
CA ASP A 70 -2.95 -1.21 -11.56
C ASP A 70 -2.67 -1.80 -12.94
N SER A 71 -3.37 -2.88 -13.29
CA SER A 71 -3.34 -3.49 -14.61
C SER A 71 -4.67 -4.17 -14.89
N THR A 72 -5.15 -3.99 -16.12
CA THR A 72 -6.41 -4.58 -16.57
C THR A 72 -6.11 -5.69 -17.57
N PHE A 73 -6.71 -6.86 -17.36
CA PHE A 73 -6.62 -7.98 -18.29
C PHE A 73 -7.51 -7.75 -19.51
N ALA A 74 -7.21 -8.44 -20.61
CA ALA A 74 -8.17 -8.55 -21.70
C ALA A 74 -9.48 -9.21 -21.19
N PRO A 75 -10.64 -8.79 -21.69
CA PRO A 75 -11.88 -9.47 -21.36
C PRO A 75 -11.79 -10.97 -21.68
N MET A 76 -12.29 -11.81 -20.79
CA MET A 76 -12.35 -13.25 -20.97
C MET A 76 -13.75 -13.76 -20.65
N ARG A 77 -14.14 -14.88 -21.25
CA ARG A 77 -15.41 -15.51 -20.87
C ARG A 77 -15.29 -16.17 -19.50
N ILE A 78 -16.35 -16.17 -18.73
CA ILE A 78 -16.35 -16.76 -17.38
C ILE A 78 -15.93 -18.23 -17.43
N LYS A 79 -16.39 -18.97 -18.42
CA LYS A 79 -15.99 -20.38 -18.64
C LYS A 79 -14.49 -20.59 -18.92
N ASP A 80 -13.79 -19.55 -19.37
CA ASP A 80 -12.36 -19.59 -19.70
C ASP A 80 -11.48 -19.17 -18.51
N ILE A 81 -12.08 -18.86 -17.34
CA ILE A 81 -11.33 -18.59 -16.11
C ILE A 81 -10.58 -19.86 -15.73
N PRO A 82 -9.24 -19.80 -15.51
CA PRO A 82 -8.45 -21.01 -15.33
C PRO A 82 -8.77 -21.74 -14.03
N ALA A 83 -8.72 -23.06 -14.06
CA ALA A 83 -8.70 -23.87 -12.85
C ALA A 83 -7.40 -23.66 -12.04
N PHE A 84 -7.38 -24.05 -10.77
CA PHE A 84 -6.24 -23.86 -9.87
C PHE A 84 -4.91 -24.39 -10.41
N VAL A 85 -4.92 -25.52 -11.13
CA VAL A 85 -3.71 -26.12 -11.73
C VAL A 85 -3.09 -25.25 -12.84
N ASN A 86 -3.90 -24.42 -13.50
CA ASN A 86 -3.51 -23.54 -14.59
C ASN A 86 -3.69 -22.05 -14.22
N LYS A 87 -3.74 -21.74 -12.94
CA LYS A 87 -4.03 -20.42 -12.39
C LYS A 87 -3.27 -19.30 -13.09
N LEU A 88 -3.94 -18.17 -13.27
CA LEU A 88 -3.34 -16.97 -13.80
C LEU A 88 -2.58 -16.26 -12.68
N VAL A 89 -1.33 -15.91 -12.94
CA VAL A 89 -0.46 -15.24 -11.96
C VAL A 89 0.08 -13.95 -12.54
N VAL A 90 -0.02 -12.87 -11.74
CA VAL A 90 0.62 -11.59 -12.04
C VAL A 90 1.47 -11.19 -10.85
N GLU A 91 2.70 -10.79 -11.10
CA GLU A 91 3.63 -10.33 -10.06
C GLU A 91 3.97 -8.86 -10.30
N LYS A 92 4.00 -8.09 -9.22
CA LYS A 92 4.38 -6.69 -9.25
C LYS A 92 5.20 -6.31 -8.03
N SER A 93 6.34 -5.68 -8.29
CA SER A 93 7.17 -5.06 -7.25
C SER A 93 6.86 -3.56 -7.19
N VAL A 94 6.69 -3.03 -5.98
CA VAL A 94 6.52 -1.60 -5.70
C VAL A 94 7.43 -1.17 -4.56
N THR A 95 7.98 0.03 -4.65
CA THR A 95 8.78 0.63 -3.57
C THR A 95 7.91 1.62 -2.82
N VAL A 96 7.77 1.40 -1.52
CA VAL A 96 6.92 2.21 -0.64
C VAL A 96 7.59 2.37 0.73
N PRO A 97 7.20 3.38 1.53
CA PRO A 97 7.67 3.48 2.90
C PRO A 97 7.36 2.21 3.70
N ASP A 98 8.29 1.75 4.51
CA ASP A 98 8.20 0.49 5.28
C ASP A 98 6.92 0.38 6.11
N ARG A 99 6.49 1.50 6.68
CA ARG A 99 5.30 1.59 7.54
C ARG A 99 3.98 1.63 6.78
N SER A 100 4.03 1.72 5.44
CA SER A 100 2.81 1.78 4.65
C SER A 100 2.00 0.50 4.75
N VAL A 101 0.70 0.65 4.86
CA VAL A 101 -0.27 -0.43 4.69
C VAL A 101 -0.86 -0.28 3.29
N LEU A 102 -0.88 -1.35 2.51
CA LEU A 102 -1.39 -1.35 1.15
C LEU A 102 -2.70 -2.14 1.08
N LYS A 103 -3.65 -1.62 0.30
CA LYS A 103 -4.81 -2.38 -0.18
C LYS A 103 -4.44 -2.98 -1.52
N VAL A 104 -4.59 -4.28 -1.65
CA VAL A 104 -4.24 -5.05 -2.85
C VAL A 104 -5.39 -5.97 -3.21
N GLY A 105 -5.64 -6.21 -4.50
CA GLY A 105 -6.76 -7.07 -4.83
C GLY A 105 -7.14 -7.07 -6.28
N PHE A 106 -8.32 -7.61 -6.51
CA PHE A 106 -8.97 -7.70 -7.80
C PHE A 106 -10.23 -6.84 -7.80
N ARG A 107 -10.49 -6.15 -8.92
CA ARG A 107 -11.78 -5.61 -9.29
C ARG A 107 -12.20 -6.28 -10.59
N TYR A 108 -13.46 -6.61 -10.72
CA TYR A 108 -13.95 -7.22 -11.93
C TYR A 108 -15.28 -6.62 -12.36
N TYR A 109 -15.47 -6.58 -13.68
CA TYR A 109 -16.56 -5.91 -14.36
C TYR A 109 -17.24 -6.89 -15.29
N PHE A 110 -18.54 -7.00 -15.20
CA PHE A 110 -19.36 -7.82 -16.07
C PHE A 110 -19.90 -7.01 -17.25
N GLU A 111 -20.37 -7.68 -18.30
CA GLU A 111 -20.95 -7.05 -19.49
C GLU A 111 -22.19 -6.22 -19.19
N ASP A 112 -22.97 -6.58 -18.18
CA ASP A 112 -24.16 -5.85 -17.74
C ASP A 112 -23.84 -4.53 -17.02
N GLY A 113 -22.56 -4.19 -16.88
CA GLY A 113 -22.09 -3.01 -16.16
C GLY A 113 -21.97 -3.19 -14.66
N SER A 114 -22.36 -4.34 -14.12
CA SER A 114 -22.14 -4.65 -12.72
C SER A 114 -20.64 -4.85 -12.44
N ASN A 115 -20.24 -4.61 -11.21
CA ASN A 115 -18.85 -4.81 -10.80
C ASN A 115 -18.78 -5.32 -9.37
N SER A 116 -17.68 -5.97 -9.04
CA SER A 116 -17.38 -6.40 -7.68
C SER A 116 -15.87 -6.38 -7.45
N TRP A 117 -15.45 -6.69 -6.23
CA TRP A 117 -14.04 -6.64 -5.86
C TRP A 117 -13.71 -7.66 -4.78
N HIS A 118 -12.45 -8.07 -4.79
CA HIS A 118 -11.82 -8.84 -3.73
C HIS A 118 -10.62 -8.03 -3.24
N ILE A 119 -10.63 -7.58 -1.98
CA ILE A 119 -9.60 -6.73 -1.39
C ILE A 119 -8.93 -7.47 -0.25
N ASP A 120 -7.61 -7.42 -0.23
CA ASP A 120 -6.76 -7.90 0.84
C ASP A 120 -5.80 -6.78 1.29
N THR A 121 -5.09 -7.01 2.38
CA THR A 121 -4.17 -6.03 2.97
C THR A 121 -2.77 -6.59 2.98
N SER A 122 -1.80 -5.79 2.50
CA SER A 122 -0.39 -6.00 2.76
C SER A 122 0.03 -5.11 3.93
N SER A 123 0.40 -5.73 5.04
CA SER A 123 0.75 -5.05 6.28
C SER A 123 2.06 -4.28 6.16
N ALA A 124 2.28 -3.34 7.09
CA ALA A 124 3.58 -2.67 7.24
C ALA A 124 4.72 -3.71 7.36
N TYR A 125 5.87 -3.39 6.78
CA TYR A 125 7.08 -4.24 6.77
C TYR A 125 6.96 -5.59 6.05
N GLN A 126 5.80 -5.90 5.46
CA GLN A 126 5.60 -7.13 4.71
C GLN A 126 6.25 -7.02 3.33
N THR A 127 7.27 -7.82 3.04
CA THR A 127 8.02 -7.79 1.76
C THR A 127 7.40 -8.64 0.67
N LEU A 128 6.62 -9.66 1.03
CA LEU A 128 5.90 -10.52 0.10
C LEU A 128 4.43 -10.63 0.50
N LYS A 129 3.52 -10.41 -0.44
CA LYS A 129 2.08 -10.63 -0.28
C LYS A 129 1.56 -11.43 -1.46
N GLU A 130 0.90 -12.54 -1.17
CA GLU A 130 0.10 -13.28 -2.16
C GLU A 130 -1.37 -12.98 -1.93
N VAL A 131 -2.08 -12.66 -3.01
CA VAL A 131 -3.52 -12.39 -3.07
C VAL A 131 -4.15 -13.48 -3.92
N ASN A 132 -4.76 -14.45 -3.27
CA ASN A 132 -5.44 -15.56 -3.93
C ASN A 132 -6.91 -15.21 -4.11
N TYR A 133 -7.40 -15.22 -5.34
CA TYR A 133 -8.80 -15.02 -5.63
C TYR A 133 -9.37 -16.24 -6.37
N ASN A 134 -10.23 -16.96 -5.67
CA ASN A 134 -11.06 -18.04 -6.22
C ASN A 134 -12.38 -17.42 -6.69
N PHE A 135 -12.57 -17.29 -8.00
CA PHE A 135 -13.78 -16.74 -8.59
C PHE A 135 -14.96 -17.69 -8.33
N GLN A 136 -16.08 -17.11 -7.80
CA GLN A 136 -17.24 -17.86 -7.30
C GLN A 136 -18.52 -17.48 -8.04
#